data_a06589c1cb9a784db20e030e1ca8644d
#
_entry.id   a06589c1cb9a784db20e030e1ca8644d
#
_cell.length_a   1.000
_cell.length_b   1.000
_cell.length_c   1.000
_cell.angle_alpha   90.00
_cell.angle_beta   90.00
_cell.angle_gamma   90.00
#
_symmetry.space_group_name_H-M   'P 1'
#
loop_
_entity.id
_entity.type
_entity.pdbx_description
1 polymer ?
#
loop_
_entity_poly.entity_id
_entity_poly.type
_entity_poly.pdbx_seq_one_letter_code
_entity_poly.pdbx_strand_id
1 'polypeptide(L)'
;MRPRDGFVGTVGDTPLIKLRRASEETGCTILGKAEFLNPGGSVKDRAALYIIKDAEERGRLRPGGVIVEGTAGNTGIGLALVGNARGYRTVIVMPETQSQEKKDMLRLCGVDLRLVPAVPYANPMHYARYSGVLAEEIAASEPNGAIWANQFDNLANRRGHYETTGPEIWEQTDGKVDGFTCSVGTGGTLSGVGIALKERNPKVQIYLSDCMGSGIYNWYAHHEWKPEGNSITEGIGNNHETANLAGFASVDAPLQARENVGVVAARGRMLSSVRPGCGTMTARAASSPATTLPAP
;
A
#
# COMPACT_ATOMS: atom_id res chain seq x y z
N MET A 1 25.90 -10.46 7.77
CA MET A 1 24.46 -10.21 8.04
C MET A 1 24.30 -10.09 9.56
N ARG A 2 23.64 -9.05 10.07
CA ARG A 2 23.41 -8.92 11.52
C ARG A 2 22.11 -9.65 11.88
N PRO A 3 22.02 -10.35 13.02
CA PRO A 3 20.75 -10.91 13.50
C PRO A 3 19.68 -9.83 13.63
N ARG A 4 18.44 -10.16 13.31
CA ARG A 4 17.30 -9.29 13.50
C ARG A 4 16.69 -9.54 14.88
N ASP A 5 16.15 -8.49 15.49
CA ASP A 5 15.48 -8.60 16.78
C ASP A 5 14.03 -9.11 16.58
N GLY A 6 13.89 -10.42 16.65
CA GLY A 6 12.61 -11.10 16.48
C GLY A 6 11.98 -10.94 15.10
N PHE A 7 10.73 -11.37 14.98
CA PHE A 7 9.95 -11.31 13.76
C PHE A 7 9.74 -9.86 13.27
N VAL A 8 9.42 -8.95 14.17
CA VAL A 8 9.16 -7.52 13.85
C VAL A 8 10.39 -6.86 13.23
N GLY A 9 11.58 -7.23 13.67
CA GLY A 9 12.84 -6.74 13.09
C GLY A 9 13.09 -7.16 11.64
N THR A 10 12.27 -8.05 11.07
CA THR A 10 12.37 -8.46 9.66
C THR A 10 11.48 -7.63 8.73
N VAL A 11 10.62 -6.76 9.27
CA VAL A 11 9.81 -5.85 8.47
C VAL A 11 10.67 -4.68 7.98
N GLY A 12 10.62 -4.43 6.69
CA GLY A 12 11.43 -3.39 6.04
C GLY A 12 12.82 -3.85 5.63
N ASP A 13 13.68 -2.89 5.32
CA ASP A 13 15.02 -3.12 4.77
C ASP A 13 14.99 -4.08 3.55
N THR A 14 13.95 -3.95 2.75
CA THR A 14 13.75 -4.76 1.56
C THR A 14 14.71 -4.33 0.46
N PRO A 15 15.24 -5.24 -0.38
CA PRO A 15 16.18 -4.88 -1.42
C PRO A 15 15.53 -4.12 -2.58
N LEU A 16 16.33 -3.33 -3.30
CA LEU A 16 16.02 -2.86 -4.63
C LEU A 16 16.50 -3.89 -5.66
N ILE A 17 15.60 -4.29 -6.57
CA ILE A 17 15.88 -5.25 -7.63
C ILE A 17 15.88 -4.52 -8.97
N LYS A 18 16.97 -4.67 -9.76
CA LYS A 18 17.00 -4.11 -11.12
C LYS A 18 16.02 -4.87 -12.02
N LEU A 19 15.07 -4.13 -12.56
CA LEU A 19 14.11 -4.63 -13.55
C LEU A 19 14.78 -4.58 -14.94
N ARG A 20 15.46 -5.67 -15.30
CA ARG A 20 16.35 -5.73 -16.47
C ARG A 20 15.62 -5.32 -17.75
N ARG A 21 14.51 -5.99 -18.07
CA ARG A 21 13.76 -5.73 -19.30
C ARG A 21 13.29 -4.28 -19.40
N ALA A 22 12.65 -3.76 -18.36
CA ALA A 22 12.20 -2.37 -18.31
C ALA A 22 13.38 -1.37 -18.43
N SER A 23 14.53 -1.71 -17.85
CA SER A 23 15.73 -0.88 -17.96
C SER A 23 16.31 -0.87 -19.37
N GLU A 24 16.33 -2.00 -20.06
CA GLU A 24 16.80 -2.14 -21.44
C GLU A 24 15.88 -1.41 -22.42
N GLU A 25 14.56 -1.59 -22.30
CA GLU A 25 13.55 -0.97 -23.17
C GLU A 25 13.52 0.56 -23.04
N THR A 26 13.82 1.11 -21.87
CA THR A 26 13.75 2.56 -21.61
C THR A 26 15.10 3.26 -21.68
N GLY A 27 16.21 2.54 -21.67
CA GLY A 27 17.54 3.10 -21.51
C GLY A 27 17.82 3.70 -20.12
N CYS A 28 16.94 3.49 -19.15
CA CYS A 28 17.03 3.95 -17.77
C CYS A 28 17.44 2.82 -16.83
N THR A 29 17.94 3.12 -15.64
CA THR A 29 18.05 2.14 -14.56
C THR A 29 16.73 2.11 -13.80
N ILE A 30 15.92 1.07 -14.01
CA ILE A 30 14.65 0.89 -13.32
C ILE A 30 14.81 -0.15 -12.22
N LEU A 31 14.47 0.26 -10.99
CA LEU A 31 14.62 -0.54 -9.78
C LEU A 31 13.24 -0.76 -9.15
N GLY A 32 12.94 -1.99 -8.75
CA GLY A 32 11.75 -2.37 -8.00
C GLY A 32 12.09 -2.56 -6.53
N LYS A 33 11.39 -1.87 -5.63
CA LYS A 33 11.47 -2.10 -4.18
C LYS A 33 10.72 -3.38 -3.85
N ALA A 34 11.42 -4.42 -3.39
CA ALA A 34 10.89 -5.78 -3.24
C ALA A 34 10.06 -5.96 -1.96
N GLU A 35 8.95 -5.22 -1.83
CA GLU A 35 8.09 -5.24 -0.64
C GLU A 35 7.41 -6.60 -0.39
N PHE A 36 7.38 -7.49 -1.38
CA PHE A 36 6.94 -8.88 -1.22
C PHE A 36 7.89 -9.74 -0.37
N LEU A 37 9.07 -9.23 -0.04
CA LEU A 37 10.02 -9.87 0.88
C LEU A 37 9.80 -9.49 2.36
N ASN A 38 8.87 -8.60 2.66
CA ASN A 38 8.39 -8.46 4.03
C ASN A 38 7.77 -9.79 4.51
N PRO A 39 7.79 -10.09 5.81
CA PRO A 39 7.35 -11.39 6.34
C PRO A 39 5.89 -11.75 6.05
N GLY A 40 4.99 -10.76 5.92
CA GLY A 40 3.60 -10.95 5.49
C GLY A 40 3.41 -10.85 3.97
N GLY A 41 4.50 -10.76 3.21
CA GLY A 41 4.49 -10.77 1.75
C GLY A 41 4.08 -9.45 1.10
N SER A 42 4.03 -8.34 1.83
CA SER A 42 3.58 -7.07 1.25
C SER A 42 4.10 -5.83 1.97
N VAL A 43 3.93 -4.68 1.31
CA VAL A 43 4.19 -3.35 1.87
C VAL A 43 3.33 -3.03 3.11
N LYS A 44 2.23 -3.74 3.33
CA LYS A 44 1.31 -3.48 4.44
C LYS A 44 1.87 -3.88 5.80
N ASP A 45 2.91 -4.70 5.84
CA ASP A 45 3.62 -5.04 7.07
C ASP A 45 4.25 -3.81 7.70
N ARG A 46 4.75 -2.87 6.88
CA ARG A 46 5.27 -1.58 7.35
C ARG A 46 4.18 -0.71 7.96
N ALA A 47 3.04 -0.60 7.27
CA ALA A 47 1.90 0.14 7.79
C ALA A 47 1.41 -0.47 9.12
N ALA A 48 1.27 -1.79 9.19
CA ALA A 48 0.88 -2.51 10.40
C ALA A 48 1.85 -2.22 11.56
N LEU A 49 3.15 -2.32 11.32
CA LEU A 49 4.17 -2.07 12.34
C LEU A 49 4.06 -0.65 12.91
N TYR A 50 3.92 0.35 12.04
CA TYR A 50 3.89 1.75 12.49
C TYR A 50 2.56 2.14 13.13
N ILE A 51 1.44 1.57 12.68
CA ILE A 51 0.13 1.76 13.33
C ILE A 51 0.15 1.21 14.76
N ILE A 52 0.70 0.02 14.95
CA ILE A 52 0.81 -0.60 16.27
C ILE A 52 1.77 0.19 17.15
N LYS A 53 2.95 0.56 16.64
CA LYS A 53 3.95 1.37 17.35
C LYS A 53 3.39 2.71 17.80
N ASP A 54 2.67 3.44 16.93
CA ASP A 54 2.02 4.70 17.27
C ASP A 54 0.98 4.53 18.41
N ALA A 55 0.22 3.45 18.37
CA ALA A 55 -0.77 3.16 19.41
C ALA A 55 -0.12 2.86 20.77
N GLU A 56 1.01 2.16 20.76
CA GLU A 56 1.83 1.92 21.96
C GLU A 56 2.44 3.21 22.50
N GLU A 57 3.08 3.99 21.63
CA GLU A 57 3.69 5.29 22.00
C GLU A 57 2.66 6.25 22.61
N ARG A 58 1.41 6.20 22.17
CA ARG A 58 0.30 7.01 22.72
C ARG A 58 -0.40 6.36 23.90
N GLY A 59 0.02 5.20 24.36
CA GLY A 59 -0.60 4.47 25.48
C GLY A 59 -2.01 3.94 25.21
N ARG A 60 -2.44 3.90 23.92
CA ARG A 60 -3.77 3.39 23.51
C ARG A 60 -3.83 1.87 23.41
N LEU A 61 -2.68 1.21 23.32
CA LEU A 61 -2.55 -0.23 23.21
C LEU A 61 -1.45 -0.73 24.16
N ARG A 62 -1.80 -1.67 25.03
CA ARG A 62 -0.88 -2.33 25.99
C ARG A 62 -0.80 -3.81 25.65
N PRO A 63 0.25 -4.55 26.09
CA PRO A 63 0.36 -5.99 25.87
C PRO A 63 -0.92 -6.74 26.23
N GLY A 64 -1.40 -7.60 25.32
CA GLY A 64 -2.69 -8.30 25.43
C GLY A 64 -3.90 -7.53 24.87
N GLY A 65 -3.74 -6.28 24.49
CA GLY A 65 -4.80 -5.48 23.86
C GLY A 65 -5.21 -5.96 22.47
N VAL A 66 -6.16 -5.27 21.85
CA VAL A 66 -6.84 -5.71 20.62
C VAL A 66 -6.63 -4.71 19.48
N ILE A 67 -6.33 -5.24 18.30
CA ILE A 67 -6.23 -4.49 17.06
C ILE A 67 -7.41 -4.87 16.19
N VAL A 68 -8.19 -3.90 15.74
CA VAL A 68 -9.37 -4.12 14.88
C VAL A 68 -9.13 -3.44 13.53
N GLU A 69 -9.43 -4.12 12.43
CA GLU A 69 -9.39 -3.54 11.08
C GLU A 69 -10.43 -4.14 10.16
N GLY A 70 -10.99 -3.28 9.32
CA GLY A 70 -11.88 -3.69 8.22
C GLY A 70 -11.09 -3.88 6.93
N THR A 71 -10.74 -5.11 6.60
CA THR A 71 -9.94 -5.40 5.40
C THR A 71 -10.13 -6.81 4.90
N ALA A 72 -10.04 -6.99 3.59
CA ALA A 72 -10.05 -8.31 2.95
C ALA A 72 -8.67 -8.72 2.40
N GLY A 73 -7.59 -8.01 2.77
CA GLY A 73 -6.31 -8.18 2.12
C GLY A 73 -5.10 -8.10 3.05
N ASN A 74 -4.00 -7.71 2.44
CA ASN A 74 -2.65 -7.73 3.04
C ASN A 74 -2.51 -6.96 4.36
N THR A 75 -3.34 -5.94 4.59
CA THR A 75 -3.30 -5.19 5.86
C THR A 75 -3.68 -6.08 7.04
N GLY A 76 -4.69 -6.94 6.87
CA GLY A 76 -5.09 -7.90 7.90
C GLY A 76 -3.97 -8.89 8.23
N ILE A 77 -3.26 -9.37 7.20
CA ILE A 77 -2.10 -10.26 7.38
C ILE A 77 -0.99 -9.54 8.14
N GLY A 78 -0.61 -8.34 7.71
CA GLY A 78 0.44 -7.55 8.38
C GLY A 78 0.10 -7.25 9.84
N LEU A 79 -1.14 -6.81 10.13
CA LEU A 79 -1.60 -6.53 11.49
C LEU A 79 -1.58 -7.79 12.37
N ALA A 80 -2.01 -8.94 11.82
CA ALA A 80 -1.99 -10.20 12.55
C ALA A 80 -0.57 -10.65 12.90
N LEU A 81 0.33 -10.65 11.92
CA LEU A 81 1.71 -11.11 12.12
C LEU A 81 2.49 -10.21 13.07
N VAL A 82 2.43 -8.90 12.88
CA VAL A 82 3.08 -7.93 13.77
C VAL A 82 2.42 -7.92 15.13
N GLY A 83 1.07 -7.96 15.18
CA GLY A 83 0.31 -8.01 16.42
C GLY A 83 0.66 -9.23 17.26
N ASN A 84 0.64 -10.43 16.68
CA ASN A 84 1.03 -11.67 17.36
C ASN A 84 2.45 -11.61 17.90
N ALA A 85 3.41 -11.11 17.09
CA ALA A 85 4.80 -11.00 17.52
C ALA A 85 5.00 -10.01 18.69
N ARG A 86 4.06 -9.10 18.91
CA ARG A 86 4.06 -8.12 20.01
C ARG A 86 3.07 -8.44 21.13
N GLY A 87 2.39 -9.59 21.06
CA GLY A 87 1.48 -10.07 22.10
C GLY A 87 0.08 -9.45 22.06
N TYR A 88 -0.38 -9.00 20.89
CA TYR A 88 -1.72 -8.45 20.67
C TYR A 88 -2.64 -9.44 20.00
N ARG A 89 -3.93 -9.32 20.26
CA ARG A 89 -4.99 -10.02 19.52
C ARG A 89 -5.42 -9.17 18.32
N THR A 90 -5.73 -9.82 17.22
CA THR A 90 -6.17 -9.13 15.99
C THR A 90 -7.56 -9.60 15.61
N VAL A 91 -8.47 -8.65 15.42
CA VAL A 91 -9.84 -8.85 14.92
C VAL A 91 -9.93 -8.23 13.52
N ILE A 92 -10.27 -9.05 12.53
CA ILE A 92 -10.46 -8.56 11.16
C ILE A 92 -11.92 -8.71 10.76
N VAL A 93 -12.50 -7.60 10.31
CA VAL A 93 -13.85 -7.56 9.72
C VAL A 93 -13.73 -7.62 8.21
N MET A 94 -14.39 -8.57 7.56
CA MET A 94 -14.38 -8.69 6.11
C MET A 94 -15.75 -9.12 5.55
N PRO A 95 -16.06 -8.79 4.28
CA PRO A 95 -17.26 -9.27 3.63
C PRO A 95 -17.27 -10.80 3.52
N GLU A 96 -18.41 -11.42 3.78
CA GLU A 96 -18.58 -12.87 3.66
C GLU A 96 -18.40 -13.40 2.23
N THR A 97 -18.51 -12.52 1.23
CA THR A 97 -18.32 -12.85 -0.19
C THR A 97 -16.87 -13.00 -0.61
N GLN A 98 -15.92 -12.70 0.26
CA GLN A 98 -14.49 -12.89 -0.04
C GLN A 98 -14.14 -14.36 -0.19
N SER A 99 -13.08 -14.64 -0.98
CA SER A 99 -12.66 -16.00 -1.29
C SER A 99 -12.28 -16.79 -0.02
N GLN A 100 -12.43 -18.11 -0.09
CA GLN A 100 -12.11 -18.98 1.04
C GLN A 100 -10.62 -18.91 1.40
N GLU A 101 -9.73 -18.80 0.38
CA GLU A 101 -8.28 -18.72 0.58
C GLU A 101 -7.89 -17.50 1.44
N LYS A 102 -8.54 -16.34 1.22
CA LYS A 102 -8.30 -15.14 2.04
C LYS A 102 -8.74 -15.33 3.48
N LYS A 103 -9.90 -15.96 3.68
CA LYS A 103 -10.42 -16.27 5.03
C LYS A 103 -9.48 -17.22 5.77
N ASP A 104 -9.01 -18.26 5.08
CA ASP A 104 -8.15 -19.29 5.68
C ASP A 104 -6.75 -18.72 5.95
N MET A 105 -6.21 -17.86 5.08
CA MET A 105 -4.95 -17.17 5.33
C MET A 105 -5.02 -16.32 6.61
N LEU A 106 -6.08 -15.53 6.80
CA LEU A 106 -6.25 -14.73 8.02
C LEU A 106 -6.40 -15.59 9.27
N ARG A 107 -7.17 -16.68 9.20
CA ARG A 107 -7.30 -17.62 10.31
C ARG A 107 -5.97 -18.31 10.65
N LEU A 108 -5.19 -18.68 9.63
CA LEU A 108 -3.84 -19.24 9.80
C LEU A 108 -2.91 -18.26 10.54
N CYS A 109 -3.09 -16.96 10.31
CA CYS A 109 -2.38 -15.90 11.03
C CYS A 109 -2.91 -15.67 12.47
N GLY A 110 -3.89 -16.46 12.95
CA GLY A 110 -4.43 -16.34 14.31
C GLY A 110 -5.44 -15.21 14.52
N VAL A 111 -6.06 -14.73 13.44
CA VAL A 111 -7.05 -13.63 13.47
C VAL A 111 -8.40 -14.13 14.01
N ASP A 112 -9.05 -13.36 14.87
CA ASP A 112 -10.48 -13.44 15.11
C ASP A 112 -11.21 -12.80 13.92
N LEU A 113 -11.71 -13.65 13.01
CA LEU A 113 -12.30 -13.23 11.75
C LEU A 113 -13.81 -13.02 11.88
N ARG A 114 -14.27 -11.79 11.69
CA ARG A 114 -15.67 -11.40 11.71
C ARG A 114 -16.17 -11.19 10.29
N LEU A 115 -17.08 -12.06 9.85
CA LEU A 115 -17.70 -11.96 8.54
C LEU A 115 -18.97 -11.11 8.63
N VAL A 116 -19.13 -10.18 7.69
CA VAL A 116 -20.28 -9.29 7.58
C VAL A 116 -20.87 -9.34 6.17
N PRO A 117 -22.14 -8.97 5.97
CA PRO A 117 -22.73 -8.89 4.64
C PRO A 117 -21.96 -7.96 3.72
N ALA A 118 -21.88 -8.30 2.42
CA ALA A 118 -21.30 -7.43 1.40
C ALA A 118 -22.31 -6.32 1.06
N VAL A 119 -22.13 -5.15 1.63
CA VAL A 119 -23.00 -3.98 1.45
C VAL A 119 -22.21 -2.76 0.96
N PRO A 120 -22.87 -1.78 0.31
CA PRO A 120 -22.23 -0.53 -0.11
C PRO A 120 -21.63 0.25 1.07
N TYR A 121 -20.59 1.05 0.81
CA TYR A 121 -19.89 1.83 1.83
C TYR A 121 -20.81 2.75 2.67
N ALA A 122 -21.89 3.27 2.08
CA ALA A 122 -22.87 4.10 2.80
C ALA A 122 -23.60 3.34 3.92
N ASN A 123 -23.67 2.02 3.86
CA ASN A 123 -24.32 1.19 4.89
C ASN A 123 -23.42 1.12 6.15
N PRO A 124 -23.96 1.34 7.36
CA PRO A 124 -23.20 1.21 8.61
C PRO A 124 -22.55 -0.14 8.81
N MET A 125 -23.14 -1.22 8.28
CA MET A 125 -22.59 -2.59 8.34
C MET A 125 -21.50 -2.87 7.30
N HIS A 126 -21.11 -1.87 6.48
CA HIS A 126 -19.96 -2.03 5.61
C HIS A 126 -18.70 -2.35 6.44
N TYR A 127 -17.97 -3.38 6.06
CA TYR A 127 -16.88 -3.96 6.85
C TYR A 127 -15.88 -2.90 7.37
N ALA A 128 -15.52 -1.89 6.56
CA ALA A 128 -14.59 -0.84 6.95
C ALA A 128 -15.21 0.12 7.99
N ARG A 129 -16.50 0.42 7.91
CA ARG A 129 -17.19 1.28 8.88
C ARG A 129 -17.48 0.54 10.19
N TYR A 130 -18.00 -0.67 10.06
CA TYR A 130 -18.33 -1.49 11.23
C TYR A 130 -17.09 -1.84 12.05
N SER A 131 -15.92 -1.98 11.44
CA SER A 131 -14.69 -2.24 12.19
C SER A 131 -14.32 -1.11 13.15
N GLY A 132 -14.62 0.14 12.79
CA GLY A 132 -14.45 1.28 13.71
C GLY A 132 -15.37 1.20 14.92
N VAL A 133 -16.66 0.92 14.69
CA VAL A 133 -17.65 0.72 15.77
C VAL A 133 -17.27 -0.44 16.68
N LEU A 134 -16.88 -1.58 16.07
CA LEU A 134 -16.45 -2.76 16.82
C LEU A 134 -15.19 -2.49 17.68
N ALA A 135 -14.27 -1.66 17.18
CA ALA A 135 -13.08 -1.27 17.94
C ALA A 135 -13.45 -0.45 19.19
N GLU A 136 -14.42 0.47 19.06
CA GLU A 136 -14.93 1.26 20.19
C GLU A 136 -15.67 0.38 21.23
N GLU A 137 -16.49 -0.55 20.76
CA GLU A 137 -17.19 -1.52 21.62
C GLU A 137 -16.20 -2.40 22.42
N ILE A 138 -15.17 -2.91 21.74
CA ILE A 138 -14.13 -3.71 22.41
C ILE A 138 -13.34 -2.84 23.38
N ALA A 139 -12.96 -1.61 23.00
CA ALA A 139 -12.19 -0.71 23.86
C ALA A 139 -12.92 -0.35 25.17
N ALA A 140 -14.24 -0.33 25.15
CA ALA A 140 -15.05 -0.05 26.35
C ALA A 140 -14.92 -1.12 27.46
N SER A 141 -14.53 -2.35 27.10
CA SER A 141 -14.41 -3.50 28.03
C SER A 141 -13.02 -4.11 28.12
N GLU A 142 -12.11 -3.75 27.19
CA GLU A 142 -10.76 -4.31 27.13
C GLU A 142 -9.77 -3.52 28.01
N PRO A 143 -9.29 -4.08 29.14
CA PRO A 143 -8.44 -3.36 30.08
C PRO A 143 -7.08 -2.97 29.50
N ASN A 144 -6.61 -3.69 28.49
CA ASN A 144 -5.34 -3.43 27.80
C ASN A 144 -5.48 -2.52 26.57
N GLY A 145 -6.70 -2.02 26.34
CA GLY A 145 -7.03 -1.13 25.23
C GLY A 145 -7.34 -1.89 23.95
N ALA A 146 -8.07 -1.22 23.08
CA ALA A 146 -8.31 -1.66 21.72
C ALA A 146 -8.16 -0.48 20.77
N ILE A 147 -7.71 -0.74 19.55
CA ILE A 147 -7.57 0.29 18.52
C ILE A 147 -8.25 -0.15 17.22
N TRP A 148 -8.86 0.81 16.55
CA TRP A 148 -9.12 0.70 15.12
C TRP A 148 -7.84 1.09 14.37
N ALA A 149 -7.28 0.18 13.58
CA ALA A 149 -6.05 0.46 12.84
C ALA A 149 -6.23 1.55 11.79
N ASN A 150 -7.43 1.60 11.15
CA ASN A 150 -7.85 2.65 10.21
C ASN A 150 -6.75 3.02 9.20
N GLN A 151 -6.32 2.05 8.41
CA GLN A 151 -5.18 2.18 7.50
C GLN A 151 -5.25 3.38 6.55
N PHE A 152 -6.46 3.84 6.20
CA PHE A 152 -6.67 4.95 5.26
C PHE A 152 -6.38 6.31 5.89
N ASP A 153 -6.78 6.50 7.15
CA ASP A 153 -6.71 7.82 7.81
C ASP A 153 -5.71 7.88 8.97
N ASN A 154 -5.15 6.75 9.36
CA ASN A 154 -4.10 6.71 10.37
C ASN A 154 -2.75 7.14 9.76
N LEU A 155 -2.29 8.33 10.15
CA LEU A 155 -1.05 8.93 9.65
C LEU A 155 0.21 8.14 10.02
N ALA A 156 0.14 7.22 10.96
CA ALA A 156 1.25 6.30 11.26
C ALA A 156 1.62 5.44 10.05
N ASN A 157 0.66 5.13 9.17
CA ASN A 157 0.93 4.47 7.90
C ASN A 157 1.90 5.31 7.03
N ARG A 158 1.59 6.60 6.80
CA ARG A 158 2.47 7.53 6.07
C ARG A 158 3.81 7.71 6.78
N ARG A 159 3.80 7.88 8.10
CA ARG A 159 5.00 8.00 8.94
C ARG A 159 5.94 6.81 8.74
N GLY A 160 5.42 5.58 8.70
CA GLY A 160 6.22 4.38 8.47
C GLY A 160 7.01 4.44 7.16
N HIS A 161 6.40 4.89 6.08
CA HIS A 161 7.09 5.03 4.81
C HIS A 161 8.05 6.21 4.76
N TYR A 162 7.72 7.30 5.43
CA TYR A 162 8.62 8.45 5.58
C TYR A 162 9.90 8.10 6.36
N GLU A 163 9.76 7.35 7.46
CA GLU A 163 10.89 6.99 8.33
C GLU A 163 11.71 5.79 7.83
N THR A 164 11.13 4.94 6.96
CA THR A 164 11.82 3.70 6.52
C THR A 164 11.95 3.60 5.00
N THR A 165 10.86 3.44 4.26
CA THR A 165 10.91 3.13 2.82
C THR A 165 11.62 4.22 2.01
N GLY A 166 11.35 5.49 2.30
CA GLY A 166 12.00 6.62 1.65
C GLY A 166 13.52 6.66 1.91
N PRO A 167 13.97 6.64 3.17
CA PRO A 167 15.39 6.52 3.52
C PRO A 167 16.07 5.30 2.89
N GLU A 168 15.46 4.12 2.96
CA GLU A 168 16.02 2.90 2.35
C GLU A 168 16.24 3.08 0.84
N ILE A 169 15.27 3.64 0.11
CA ILE A 169 15.42 3.91 -1.33
C ILE A 169 16.58 4.88 -1.56
N TRP A 170 16.67 5.94 -0.78
CA TRP A 170 17.73 6.93 -0.89
C TRP A 170 19.13 6.33 -0.67
N GLU A 171 19.28 5.56 0.40
CA GLU A 171 20.54 4.90 0.75
C GLU A 171 20.95 3.83 -0.25
N GLN A 172 20.00 2.97 -0.66
CA GLN A 172 20.24 1.88 -1.61
C GLN A 172 20.55 2.37 -3.03
N THR A 173 20.29 3.62 -3.33
CA THR A 173 20.63 4.27 -4.61
C THR A 173 21.81 5.23 -4.51
N ASP A 174 22.49 5.31 -3.35
CA ASP A 174 23.52 6.32 -3.06
C ASP A 174 23.04 7.75 -3.34
N GLY A 175 21.77 8.04 -3.02
CA GLY A 175 21.14 9.33 -3.26
C GLY A 175 20.86 9.67 -4.73
N LYS A 176 20.97 8.69 -5.63
CA LYS A 176 20.84 8.90 -7.07
C LYS A 176 19.45 8.44 -7.56
N VAL A 177 18.41 9.10 -7.05
CA VAL A 177 17.01 8.89 -7.45
C VAL A 177 16.54 10.08 -8.30
N ASP A 178 16.18 9.84 -9.54
CA ASP A 178 15.59 10.87 -10.43
C ASP A 178 14.07 10.87 -10.34
N GLY A 179 13.45 9.70 -10.12
CA GLY A 179 12.01 9.58 -10.00
C GLY A 179 11.56 8.40 -9.15
N PHE A 180 10.41 8.53 -8.54
CA PHE A 180 9.71 7.49 -7.77
C PHE A 180 8.28 7.37 -8.26
N THR A 181 7.81 6.14 -8.43
CA THR A 181 6.42 5.85 -8.75
C THR A 181 5.91 4.68 -7.94
N CYS A 182 4.67 4.74 -7.54
CA CYS A 182 3.96 3.60 -6.97
C CYS A 182 2.46 3.68 -7.23
N SER A 183 1.81 2.53 -7.15
CA SER A 183 0.34 2.47 -7.08
C SER A 183 -0.17 2.96 -5.73
N VAL A 184 -1.40 3.45 -5.71
CA VAL A 184 -1.99 4.08 -4.53
C VAL A 184 -3.29 3.40 -4.15
N GLY A 185 -3.40 3.02 -2.87
CA GLY A 185 -4.64 2.65 -2.21
C GLY A 185 -4.90 3.62 -1.06
N THR A 186 -4.18 3.45 0.05
CA THR A 186 -4.29 4.34 1.23
C THR A 186 -3.54 5.66 1.08
N GLY A 187 -2.57 5.73 0.17
CA GLY A 187 -1.71 6.88 -0.02
C GLY A 187 -0.44 6.90 0.85
N GLY A 188 -0.37 6.09 1.88
CA GLY A 188 0.75 6.12 2.84
C GLY A 188 2.13 5.96 2.19
N THR A 189 2.26 5.03 1.23
CA THR A 189 3.54 4.81 0.53
C THR A 189 3.92 6.00 -0.34
N LEU A 190 2.98 6.47 -1.20
CA LEU A 190 3.26 7.59 -2.11
C LEU A 190 3.67 8.85 -1.35
N SER A 191 2.86 9.24 -0.36
CA SER A 191 3.11 10.46 0.40
C SER A 191 4.32 10.35 1.32
N GLY A 192 4.47 9.24 2.05
CA GLY A 192 5.60 9.05 2.97
C GLY A 192 6.94 9.01 2.24
N VAL A 193 7.05 8.21 1.17
CA VAL A 193 8.28 8.16 0.35
C VAL A 193 8.50 9.47 -0.39
N GLY A 194 7.44 10.05 -0.96
CA GLY A 194 7.52 11.31 -1.71
C GLY A 194 8.05 12.45 -0.86
N ILE A 195 7.55 12.64 0.37
CA ILE A 195 8.05 13.63 1.33
C ILE A 195 9.52 13.36 1.63
N ALA A 196 9.87 12.13 2.01
CA ALA A 196 11.22 11.77 2.40
C ALA A 196 12.25 11.99 1.28
N LEU A 197 11.89 11.72 0.03
CA LEU A 197 12.76 11.93 -1.12
C LEU A 197 12.86 13.41 -1.52
N LYS A 198 11.74 14.14 -1.55
CA LYS A 198 11.73 15.59 -1.86
C LYS A 198 12.49 16.43 -0.85
N GLU A 199 12.47 16.08 0.43
CA GLU A 199 13.28 16.75 1.46
C GLU A 199 14.78 16.58 1.23
N ARG A 200 15.22 15.43 0.72
CA ARG A 200 16.63 15.14 0.41
C ARG A 200 17.07 15.75 -0.92
N ASN A 201 16.19 15.71 -1.91
CA ASN A 201 16.42 16.27 -3.22
C ASN A 201 15.09 16.72 -3.83
N PRO A 202 14.79 18.05 -3.83
CA PRO A 202 13.55 18.59 -4.38
C PRO A 202 13.33 18.31 -5.87
N LYS A 203 14.39 17.90 -6.60
CA LYS A 203 14.33 17.59 -8.04
C LYS A 203 13.82 16.18 -8.33
N VAL A 204 13.74 15.29 -7.33
CA VAL A 204 13.16 13.96 -7.52
C VAL A 204 11.72 14.10 -8.01
N GLN A 205 11.40 13.43 -9.11
CA GLN A 205 10.03 13.44 -9.65
C GLN A 205 9.18 12.36 -8.96
N ILE A 206 7.98 12.72 -8.52
CA ILE A 206 7.04 11.80 -7.87
C ILE A 206 5.85 11.56 -8.82
N TYR A 207 5.67 10.31 -9.19
CA TYR A 207 4.60 9.88 -10.08
C TYR A 207 3.59 9.03 -9.33
N LEU A 208 2.34 9.42 -9.43
CA LEU A 208 1.21 8.60 -9.02
C LEU A 208 0.92 7.60 -10.14
N SER A 209 0.78 6.33 -9.82
CA SER A 209 0.22 5.34 -10.74
C SER A 209 -1.10 4.84 -10.19
N ASP A 210 -2.19 5.10 -10.91
CA ASP A 210 -3.55 4.75 -10.50
C ASP A 210 -4.17 3.71 -11.45
N CYS A 211 -5.09 2.92 -10.94
CA CYS A 211 -5.84 1.95 -11.74
C CYS A 211 -7.13 2.53 -12.28
N MET A 212 -7.68 1.91 -13.32
CA MET A 212 -9.04 2.21 -13.76
C MET A 212 -10.04 1.91 -12.63
N GLY A 213 -11.15 2.63 -12.58
CA GLY A 213 -12.16 2.52 -11.52
C GLY A 213 -11.82 3.27 -10.23
N SER A 214 -10.64 3.91 -10.16
CA SER A 214 -10.22 4.82 -9.09
C SER A 214 -10.39 6.27 -9.50
N GLY A 215 -10.64 7.15 -8.53
CA GLY A 215 -10.75 8.59 -8.72
C GLY A 215 -9.47 9.37 -8.39
N ILE A 216 -8.42 8.70 -7.91
CA ILE A 216 -7.19 9.39 -7.46
C ILE A 216 -6.49 10.07 -8.62
N TYR A 217 -6.40 9.41 -9.80
CA TYR A 217 -5.84 10.01 -11.00
C TYR A 217 -6.54 11.32 -11.35
N ASN A 218 -7.88 11.30 -11.44
CA ASN A 218 -8.66 12.48 -11.80
C ASN A 218 -8.56 13.59 -10.74
N TRP A 219 -8.42 13.23 -9.47
CA TRP A 219 -8.17 14.20 -8.41
C TRP A 219 -6.86 14.98 -8.63
N TYR A 220 -5.75 14.28 -8.89
CA TYR A 220 -4.46 14.94 -9.12
C TYR A 220 -4.35 15.63 -10.47
N ALA A 221 -5.04 15.13 -11.50
CA ALA A 221 -5.02 15.72 -12.85
C ALA A 221 -6.00 16.87 -13.04
N HIS A 222 -7.19 16.77 -12.42
CA HIS A 222 -8.34 17.64 -12.71
C HIS A 222 -9.03 18.21 -11.48
N HIS A 223 -8.61 17.83 -10.26
CA HIS A 223 -9.25 18.17 -8.97
C HIS A 223 -10.70 17.64 -8.86
N GLU A 224 -10.97 16.49 -9.45
CA GLU A 224 -12.28 15.83 -9.43
C GLU A 224 -12.16 14.39 -8.93
N TRP A 225 -12.98 14.02 -7.93
CA TRP A 225 -13.13 12.63 -7.49
C TRP A 225 -14.09 11.89 -8.42
N LYS A 226 -13.62 11.53 -9.61
CA LYS A 226 -14.41 10.85 -10.62
C LYS A 226 -13.73 9.57 -11.09
N PRO A 227 -14.23 8.40 -10.67
CA PRO A 227 -13.71 7.14 -11.17
C PRO A 227 -14.09 6.93 -12.64
N GLU A 228 -13.17 6.38 -13.44
CA GLU A 228 -13.40 6.02 -14.84
C GLU A 228 -13.06 4.56 -15.09
N GLY A 229 -13.92 3.86 -15.81
CA GLY A 229 -13.74 2.45 -16.13
C GLY A 229 -13.83 1.52 -14.92
N ASN A 230 -13.26 0.33 -15.05
CA ASN A 230 -13.21 -0.71 -14.02
C ASN A 230 -11.83 -1.36 -14.00
N SER A 231 -11.45 -1.92 -12.87
CA SER A 231 -10.25 -2.73 -12.71
C SER A 231 -10.57 -4.00 -11.91
N ILE A 232 -9.85 -5.06 -12.20
CA ILE A 232 -9.86 -6.30 -11.41
C ILE A 232 -8.82 -6.26 -10.28
N THR A 233 -8.07 -5.14 -10.18
CA THR A 233 -7.02 -5.00 -9.16
C THR A 233 -7.62 -4.85 -7.78
N GLU A 234 -6.98 -5.46 -6.80
CA GLU A 234 -7.34 -5.34 -5.39
C GLU A 234 -6.21 -4.67 -4.60
N GLY A 235 -6.59 -3.93 -3.54
CA GLY A 235 -5.64 -3.29 -2.64
C GLY A 235 -5.03 -1.98 -3.16
N ILE A 236 -5.43 -1.53 -4.34
CA ILE A 236 -5.10 -0.22 -4.92
C ILE A 236 -6.35 0.44 -5.49
N GLY A 237 -6.28 1.74 -5.69
CA GLY A 237 -7.42 2.56 -6.12
C GLY A 237 -8.29 3.02 -4.94
N ASN A 238 -8.81 4.24 -5.05
CA ASN A 238 -9.73 4.83 -4.08
C ASN A 238 -10.57 5.92 -4.74
N ASN A 239 -11.71 6.27 -4.13
CA ASN A 239 -12.65 7.25 -4.67
C ASN A 239 -12.92 8.42 -3.70
N HIS A 240 -12.07 8.61 -2.71
CA HIS A 240 -12.11 9.72 -1.77
C HIS A 240 -10.71 10.06 -1.27
N GLU A 241 -10.53 11.27 -0.77
CA GLU A 241 -9.29 11.67 -0.13
C GLU A 241 -9.11 10.91 1.19
N THR A 242 -7.92 10.35 1.38
CA THR A 242 -7.53 9.73 2.65
C THR A 242 -6.67 10.71 3.44
N ALA A 243 -6.64 10.60 4.76
CA ALA A 243 -5.75 11.45 5.56
C ALA A 243 -4.26 11.22 5.22
N ASN A 244 -3.91 10.02 4.74
CA ASN A 244 -2.55 9.74 4.27
C ASN A 244 -2.17 10.49 3.00
N LEU A 245 -3.14 10.87 2.14
CA LEU A 245 -2.93 11.70 0.95
C LEU A 245 -3.17 13.19 1.21
N ALA A 246 -3.96 13.52 2.23
CA ALA A 246 -4.35 14.89 2.53
C ALA A 246 -3.12 15.78 2.69
N GLY A 247 -3.12 16.89 1.96
CA GLY A 247 -2.02 17.85 1.94
C GLY A 247 -0.76 17.41 1.19
N PHE A 248 -0.74 16.23 0.57
CA PHE A 248 0.37 15.82 -0.28
C PHE A 248 0.18 16.31 -1.72
N ALA A 249 0.70 17.48 -2.02
CA ALA A 249 0.61 18.11 -3.34
C ALA A 249 1.81 17.81 -4.27
N SER A 250 2.82 17.07 -3.79
CA SER A 250 4.09 16.87 -4.51
C SER A 250 4.05 15.76 -5.55
N VAL A 251 2.91 15.53 -6.20
CA VAL A 251 2.80 14.64 -7.36
C VAL A 251 3.14 15.45 -8.59
N ASP A 252 4.26 15.13 -9.25
CA ASP A 252 4.71 15.84 -10.46
C ASP A 252 3.88 15.45 -11.68
N ALA A 253 3.44 14.18 -11.77
CA ALA A 253 2.43 13.76 -12.75
C ALA A 253 1.66 12.52 -12.29
N PRO A 254 0.33 12.51 -12.42
CA PRO A 254 -0.47 11.31 -12.28
C PRO A 254 -0.46 10.50 -13.58
N LEU A 255 -0.38 9.19 -13.44
CA LEU A 255 -0.44 8.22 -14.53
C LEU A 255 -1.61 7.28 -14.29
N GLN A 256 -2.45 7.06 -15.30
CA GLN A 256 -3.52 6.08 -15.22
C GLN A 256 -3.12 4.80 -15.96
N ALA A 257 -3.05 3.70 -15.22
CA ALA A 257 -2.69 2.40 -15.77
C ALA A 257 -3.95 1.54 -15.98
N ARG A 258 -4.06 0.93 -17.15
CA ARG A 258 -5.15 -0.01 -17.46
C ARG A 258 -4.91 -1.41 -16.89
N GLU A 259 -3.69 -1.70 -16.42
CA GLU A 259 -3.23 -2.98 -15.87
C GLU A 259 -2.39 -2.77 -14.60
N ASN A 260 -2.10 -3.83 -13.86
CA ASN A 260 -1.39 -3.81 -12.59
C ASN A 260 -0.03 -3.09 -12.65
N VAL A 261 0.19 -2.16 -11.72
CA VAL A 261 1.43 -1.40 -11.59
C VAL A 261 2.04 -1.64 -10.22
N GLY A 262 3.34 -1.97 -10.21
CA GLY A 262 4.13 -2.14 -8.98
C GLY A 262 4.79 -0.84 -8.51
N VAL A 263 5.45 -0.90 -7.35
CA VAL A 263 6.31 0.18 -6.85
C VAL A 263 7.65 0.13 -7.58
N VAL A 264 8.04 1.22 -8.24
CA VAL A 264 9.29 1.31 -9.01
C VAL A 264 10.03 2.60 -8.67
N ALA A 265 11.35 2.48 -8.39
CA ALA A 265 12.27 3.62 -8.31
C ALA A 265 13.13 3.65 -9.59
N ALA A 266 13.21 4.78 -10.26
CA ALA A 266 13.95 4.94 -11.51
C ALA A 266 15.22 5.79 -11.32
N ARG A 267 16.31 5.38 -11.98
CA ARG A 267 17.58 6.12 -12.10
C ARG A 267 17.93 6.29 -13.59
N GLY A 268 18.17 7.52 -14.02
CA GLY A 268 18.52 7.87 -15.38
C GLY A 268 17.68 9.04 -15.90
N ARG A 269 18.12 9.67 -16.98
CA ARG A 269 17.32 10.73 -17.62
C ARG A 269 16.00 10.12 -18.07
N MET A 270 14.92 10.39 -17.36
CA MET A 270 13.61 10.30 -17.98
C MET A 270 13.64 11.20 -19.20
N LEU A 271 13.40 10.62 -20.35
CA LEU A 271 13.34 11.38 -21.59
C LEU A 271 12.40 12.55 -21.37
N SER A 272 12.92 13.76 -21.56
CA SER A 272 12.21 15.04 -21.54
C SER A 272 11.19 15.17 -22.67
N SER A 273 10.56 14.08 -23.08
CA SER A 273 9.60 14.00 -24.17
C SER A 273 8.16 13.74 -23.73
N VAL A 274 7.83 13.86 -22.45
CA VAL A 274 6.44 14.11 -22.07
C VAL A 274 6.19 15.59 -22.37
N ARG A 275 5.90 15.89 -23.64
CA ARG A 275 5.39 17.21 -24.02
C ARG A 275 4.06 17.41 -23.32
N PRO A 276 3.82 18.58 -22.68
CA PRO A 276 2.47 18.96 -22.29
C PRO A 276 1.61 18.94 -23.55
N GLY A 277 0.65 18.05 -23.62
CA GLY A 277 -0.31 17.98 -24.74
C GLY A 277 -0.32 16.71 -25.58
N CYS A 278 0.41 15.65 -25.23
CA CYS A 278 0.27 14.37 -25.95
C CYS A 278 -0.49 13.37 -25.09
N GLY A 279 -1.74 13.11 -25.51
CA GLY A 279 -2.63 12.12 -24.90
C GLY A 279 -2.05 10.71 -24.98
N THR A 280 -2.42 9.92 -23.99
CA THR A 280 -2.37 8.45 -23.93
C THR A 280 -1.09 7.78 -24.45
N MET A 281 -0.14 7.51 -23.55
CA MET A 281 0.82 6.44 -23.77
C MET A 281 0.10 5.10 -23.75
N THR A 282 -0.29 4.58 -24.90
CA THR A 282 -0.65 3.20 -25.07
C THR A 282 0.62 2.37 -25.09
N ALA A 283 0.95 1.71 -23.98
CA ALA A 283 1.87 0.59 -24.02
C ALA A 283 1.19 -0.51 -24.85
N ARG A 284 1.58 -0.66 -26.11
CA ARG A 284 1.18 -1.83 -26.90
C ARG A 284 1.86 -3.06 -26.31
N ALA A 285 1.07 -3.92 -25.66
CA ALA A 285 1.47 -5.28 -25.44
C ALA A 285 1.67 -5.93 -26.82
N ALA A 286 2.89 -6.40 -27.10
CA ALA A 286 3.14 -7.23 -28.26
C ALA A 286 2.36 -8.55 -28.07
N SER A 287 1.27 -8.70 -28.80
CA SER A 287 0.55 -9.98 -28.92
C SER A 287 1.46 -10.94 -29.69
N SER A 288 2.03 -11.92 -29.00
CA SER A 288 2.61 -13.09 -29.65
C SER A 288 1.48 -13.87 -30.32
N PRO A 289 1.66 -14.33 -31.57
CA PRO A 289 0.67 -15.18 -32.22
C PRO A 289 0.59 -16.52 -31.49
N ALA A 290 -0.63 -16.94 -31.16
CA ALA A 290 -0.90 -18.26 -30.64
C ALA A 290 -0.45 -19.34 -31.63
N THR A 291 0.57 -20.11 -31.26
CA THR A 291 0.94 -21.32 -31.95
C THR A 291 -0.08 -22.39 -31.59
N THR A 292 -0.96 -22.71 -32.52
CA THR A 292 -1.86 -23.86 -32.42
C THR A 292 -1.02 -25.15 -32.54
N LEU A 293 -1.00 -25.93 -31.46
CA LEU A 293 -0.53 -27.32 -31.52
C LEU A 293 -1.63 -28.17 -32.15
N PRO A 294 -1.30 -29.12 -33.05
CA PRO A 294 -2.27 -30.07 -33.55
C PRO A 294 -2.63 -31.10 -32.47
N ALA A 295 -3.91 -31.44 -32.40
CA ALA A 295 -4.42 -32.50 -31.54
C ALA A 295 -4.02 -33.89 -32.06
N PRO A 296 -3.98 -34.92 -31.17
CA PRO A 296 -3.52 -36.28 -31.50
C PRO A 296 -4.42 -37.05 -32.46
#